data_bb304ff25ae26207ef06fd93058663a6
#
_entry.id   bb304ff25ae26207ef06fd93058663a6
#
_cell.length_a   1.000
_cell.length_b   1.000
_cell.length_c   1.000
_cell.angle_alpha   90.00
_cell.angle_beta   90.00
_cell.angle_gamma   90.00
#
_symmetry.space_group_name_H-M   'P 1'
#
loop_
_entity.id
_entity.type
_entity.pdbx_description
1 polymer ?
#
loop_
_entity_poly.entity_id
_entity_poly.type
_entity_poly.pdbx_seq_one_letter_code
_entity_poly.pdbx_strand_id
1 'polypeptide(L)'
;GQALLQGLSNGAQAAMMSDARLKEDIKEVGITNAGLPVYTYRYKGEPRVHMGVMAQDVAQTQPNALGPVIGGFMSVNYGEVR
;
A
#
# COMPACT_ATOMS: atom_id res chain seq x y z
N GLY A 1 -11.18 3.96 -7.62
CA GLY A 1 -12.31 3.07 -7.65
C GLY A 1 -11.90 1.62 -7.70
N GLN A 2 -12.78 0.80 -8.21
CA GLN A 2 -12.54 -0.64 -8.24
C GLN A 2 -11.35 -1.05 -9.12
N ALA A 3 -11.11 -0.31 -10.19
CA ALA A 3 -9.97 -0.62 -11.06
C ALA A 3 -8.65 -0.45 -10.32
N LEU A 4 -8.54 0.57 -9.48
CA LEU A 4 -7.34 0.77 -8.67
C LEU A 4 -7.18 -0.35 -7.65
N LEU A 5 -8.26 -0.70 -6.97
CA LEU A 5 -8.20 -1.74 -5.95
C LEU A 5 -7.88 -3.10 -6.58
N GLN A 6 -8.48 -3.39 -7.72
CA GLN A 6 -8.21 -4.63 -8.42
C GLN A 6 -6.76 -4.70 -8.90
N GLY A 7 -6.21 -3.58 -9.36
CA GLY A 7 -4.81 -3.51 -9.75
C GLY A 7 -3.87 -3.78 -8.57
N LEU A 8 -4.25 -3.33 -7.38
CA LEU A 8 -3.45 -3.56 -6.18
C LEU A 8 -3.44 -5.03 -5.78
N SER A 9 -4.56 -5.72 -5.95
CA SER A 9 -4.67 -7.12 -5.53
C SER A 9 -4.18 -8.10 -6.58
N ASN A 10 -4.08 -7.69 -7.84
CA ASN A 10 -3.65 -8.55 -8.94
C ASN A 10 -2.17 -8.88 -8.78
N GLY A 11 -1.85 -10.13 -8.56
CA GLY A 11 -0.50 -10.55 -8.32
C GLY A 11 0.04 -10.15 -6.96
N ALA A 12 -0.81 -9.60 -6.11
CA ALA A 12 -0.39 -9.19 -4.78
C ALA A 12 -0.16 -10.39 -3.88
N GLN A 13 0.78 -10.26 -3.00
CA GLN A 13 1.01 -11.22 -1.93
C GLN A 13 0.02 -10.96 -0.80
N ALA A 14 -0.13 -11.93 0.11
CA ALA A 14 -1.01 -11.78 1.26
C ALA A 14 -0.63 -10.58 2.11
N ALA A 15 0.66 -10.34 2.27
CA ALA A 15 1.16 -9.18 2.99
C ALA A 15 2.36 -8.61 2.26
N MET A 16 2.41 -7.30 2.11
CA MET A 16 3.50 -6.61 1.42
C MET A 16 3.99 -5.45 2.25
N MET A 17 5.30 -5.20 2.20
CA MET A 17 5.89 -4.04 2.85
C MET A 17 5.28 -2.78 2.27
N SER A 18 4.68 -1.96 3.10
CA SER A 18 3.99 -0.76 2.67
C SER A 18 4.26 0.44 3.57
N ASP A 19 5.25 0.34 4.43
CA ASP A 19 5.65 1.43 5.30
C ASP A 19 6.20 2.59 4.46
N ALA A 20 5.65 3.79 4.67
CA ALA A 20 6.06 4.97 3.91
C ALA A 20 7.55 5.27 4.07
N ARG A 21 8.16 4.86 5.19
CA ARG A 21 9.58 5.10 5.44
C ARG A 21 10.51 4.36 4.48
N LEU A 22 9.99 3.33 3.79
CA LEU A 22 10.75 2.56 2.81
C LEU A 22 10.64 3.12 1.39
N LYS A 23 9.86 4.17 1.20
CA LYS A 23 9.45 4.64 -0.12
C LYS A 23 9.92 6.05 -0.37
N GLU A 24 10.10 6.38 -1.65
CA GLU A 24 10.45 7.73 -2.10
C GLU A 24 9.70 8.05 -3.38
N ASP A 25 9.70 9.31 -3.79
CA ASP A 25 8.95 9.81 -4.96
C ASP A 25 7.47 9.46 -4.86
N ILE A 26 6.91 9.65 -3.68
CA ILE A 26 5.53 9.30 -3.36
C ILE A 26 4.59 10.33 -3.96
N LYS A 27 3.65 9.86 -4.80
CA LYS A 27 2.70 10.74 -5.48
C LYS A 27 1.31 10.11 -5.42
N GLU A 28 0.34 10.84 -4.88
CA GLU A 28 -1.03 10.35 -4.85
C GLU A 28 -1.63 10.36 -6.26
N VAL A 29 -2.22 9.23 -6.67
CA VAL A 29 -2.78 9.08 -8.02
C VAL A 29 -4.26 8.69 -7.99
N GLY A 30 -4.82 8.40 -6.84
CA GLY A 30 -6.23 8.03 -6.75
C GLY A 30 -6.64 7.73 -5.34
N ILE A 31 -7.87 7.23 -5.23
CA ILE A 31 -8.46 6.89 -3.94
C ILE A 31 -9.39 5.69 -4.17
N THR A 32 -9.43 4.75 -3.22
CA THR A 32 -10.33 3.61 -3.31
C THR A 32 -11.76 4.03 -2.97
N ASN A 33 -12.73 3.14 -3.23
CA ASN A 33 -14.14 3.40 -2.89
C ASN A 33 -14.32 3.63 -1.39
N ALA A 34 -13.47 3.04 -0.57
CA ALA A 34 -13.53 3.21 0.89
C ALA A 34 -12.77 4.46 1.36
N GLY A 35 -12.19 5.22 0.45
CA GLY A 35 -11.51 6.47 0.80
C GLY A 35 -10.03 6.34 1.13
N LEU A 36 -9.41 5.21 0.79
CA LEU A 36 -7.99 4.99 1.06
C LEU A 36 -7.16 5.54 -0.09
N PRO A 37 -6.22 6.47 0.16
CA PRO A 37 -5.38 7.02 -0.92
C PRO A 37 -4.49 5.96 -1.56
N VAL A 38 -4.30 6.09 -2.88
CA VAL A 38 -3.43 5.22 -3.67
C VAL A 38 -2.33 6.08 -4.25
N TYR A 39 -1.11 5.58 -4.22
CA TYR A 39 0.09 6.32 -4.62
C TYR A 39 0.90 5.55 -5.64
N THR A 40 1.67 6.28 -6.45
CA THR A 40 2.85 5.70 -7.10
C THR A 40 4.07 6.08 -6.27
N TYR A 41 5.05 5.20 -6.26
CA TYR A 41 6.26 5.40 -5.44
C TYR A 41 7.35 4.46 -5.92
N ARG A 42 8.58 4.68 -5.43
CA ARG A 42 9.68 3.74 -5.56
C ARG A 42 10.12 3.31 -4.18
N TYR A 43 10.56 2.10 -4.02
CA TYR A 43 11.30 1.72 -2.82
C TYR A 43 12.68 2.36 -2.89
N LYS A 44 13.19 2.81 -1.76
CA LYS A 44 14.48 3.50 -1.70
C LYS A 44 15.56 2.60 -2.29
N GLY A 45 16.32 3.14 -3.23
CA GLY A 45 17.39 2.42 -3.88
C GLY A 45 16.97 1.60 -5.09
N GLU A 46 15.69 1.59 -5.45
CA GLU A 46 15.20 0.87 -6.63
C GLU A 46 14.65 1.82 -7.68
N PRO A 47 14.88 1.55 -8.98
CA PRO A 47 14.34 2.40 -10.05
C PRO A 47 12.90 2.12 -10.41
N ARG A 48 12.36 0.95 -10.03
CA ARG A 48 11.01 0.53 -10.44
C ARG A 48 9.94 1.34 -9.72
N VAL A 49 8.96 1.83 -10.49
CA VAL A 49 7.79 2.50 -9.94
C VAL A 49 6.72 1.45 -9.62
N HIS A 50 6.15 1.57 -8.43
CA HIS A 50 5.06 0.72 -7.96
C HIS A 50 3.82 1.57 -7.73
N MET A 51 2.66 0.93 -7.68
CA MET A 51 1.42 1.57 -7.26
C MET A 51 0.88 0.82 -6.04
N GLY A 52 0.51 1.55 -5.01
CA GLY A 52 0.00 0.93 -3.80
C GLY A 52 -0.44 1.94 -2.77
N VAL A 53 -0.74 1.42 -1.59
CA VAL A 53 -1.19 2.23 -0.45
C VAL A 53 -0.06 2.40 0.55
N MET A 54 -0.25 3.31 1.51
CA MET A 54 0.69 3.49 2.62
C MET A 54 0.12 2.79 3.84
N ALA A 55 0.97 1.99 4.50
CA ALA A 55 0.55 1.29 5.72
C ALA A 55 0.08 2.25 6.79
N GLN A 56 0.66 3.46 6.85
CA GLN A 56 0.25 4.47 7.82
C GLN A 56 -1.21 4.90 7.62
N ASP A 57 -1.65 5.02 6.36
CA ASP A 57 -3.05 5.34 6.06
C ASP A 57 -3.96 4.15 6.41
N VAL A 58 -3.52 2.95 6.10
CA VAL A 58 -4.27 1.73 6.42
C VAL A 58 -4.44 1.60 7.93
N ALA A 59 -3.41 1.91 8.70
CA ALA A 59 -3.47 1.83 10.16
C ALA A 59 -4.55 2.73 10.73
N GLN A 60 -4.82 3.86 10.10
CA GLN A 60 -5.81 4.83 10.58
C GLN A 60 -7.24 4.50 10.15
N THR A 61 -7.39 3.85 9.01
CA THR A 61 -8.72 3.67 8.40
C THR A 61 -9.18 2.22 8.37
N GLN A 62 -8.26 1.29 8.18
CA GLN A 62 -8.57 -0.13 8.03
C GLN A 62 -7.52 -0.97 8.74
N PRO A 63 -7.39 -0.85 10.07
CA PRO A 63 -6.27 -1.50 10.78
C PRO A 63 -6.25 -3.01 10.67
N ASN A 64 -7.40 -3.65 10.43
CA ASN A 64 -7.44 -5.10 10.23
C ASN A 64 -6.83 -5.54 8.90
N ALA A 65 -6.52 -4.60 8.01
CA ALA A 65 -5.82 -4.89 6.76
C ALA A 65 -4.29 -4.81 6.92
N LEU A 66 -3.79 -4.48 8.10
CA LEU A 66 -2.36 -4.51 8.35
C LEU A 66 -1.87 -5.95 8.45
N GLY A 67 -0.72 -6.21 7.85
CA GLY A 67 -0.01 -7.47 8.02
C GLY A 67 0.96 -7.40 9.20
N PRO A 68 1.85 -8.38 9.31
CA PRO A 68 2.83 -8.37 10.40
C PRO A 68 3.84 -7.24 10.25
N VAL A 69 4.42 -6.83 11.38
CA VAL A 69 5.56 -5.92 11.37
C VAL A 69 6.80 -6.75 11.06
N ILE A 70 7.55 -6.33 10.05
CA ILE A 70 8.71 -7.08 9.57
C ILE A 70 9.92 -6.17 9.64
N GLY A 71 10.89 -6.53 10.46
CA GLY A 71 12.11 -5.73 10.62
C GLY A 71 11.84 -4.32 11.12
N GLY A 72 10.78 -4.12 11.88
CA GLY A 72 10.38 -2.80 12.38
C GLY A 72 9.55 -1.99 11.39
N PHE A 73 9.24 -2.53 10.21
CA PHE A 73 8.46 -1.83 9.19
C PHE A 73 7.09 -2.46 9.03
N MET A 74 6.11 -1.61 8.71
CA MET A 74 4.72 -2.04 8.55
C MET A 74 4.49 -2.71 7.21
N SER A 75 3.59 -3.69 7.20
CA SER A 75 3.15 -4.32 5.96
C SER A 75 1.63 -4.26 5.86
N VAL A 76 1.10 -4.50 4.65
CA VAL A 76 -0.33 -4.46 4.37
C VAL A 76 -0.75 -5.79 3.75
N ASN A 77 -1.84 -6.33 4.24
CA ASN A 77 -2.50 -7.47 3.63
C ASN A 77 -3.45 -6.96 2.57
N TYR A 78 -3.01 -6.97 1.32
CA TYR A 78 -3.80 -6.41 0.21
C TYR A 78 -5.11 -7.14 -0.03
N GLY A 79 -5.22 -8.38 0.40
CA GLY A 79 -6.47 -9.11 0.32
C GLY A 79 -7.57 -8.54 1.19
N GLU A 80 -7.20 -7.79 2.23
CA GLU A 80 -8.15 -7.17 3.17
C GLU A 80 -8.39 -5.69 2.90
N VAL A 81 -7.65 -5.08 1.96
CA VAL A 81 -7.80 -3.65 1.64
C VAL A 81 -9.12 -3.40 0.92
N ARG A 82 -9.82 -2.34 1.33
CA ARG A 82 -11.07 -1.91 0.71
C ARG A 82 -10.98 -0.47 0.21
#